data_0b26e2cada36e0d9c6b2c0466bd0d8b4
#
_entry.id   0b26e2cada36e0d9c6b2c0466bd0d8b4
#
_cell.length_a   1.000
_cell.length_b   1.000
_cell.length_c   1.000
_cell.angle_alpha   90.00
_cell.angle_beta   90.00
_cell.angle_gamma   90.00
#
_symmetry.space_group_name_H-M   'P 1'
#
loop_
_entity.id
_entity.type
_entity.pdbx_description
1 polymer ?
#
loop_
_entity_poly.entity_id
_entity_poly.type
_entity_poly.pdbx_seq_one_letter_code
_entity_poly.pdbx_strand_id
1 'polypeptide(L)'
;MTQNIILCDDHALLRNGIKSWIETHSPYKVTHEAGTWAECETIIDSIASITATIKPRANEEPLPEVRNGFIAIVDISFKAEYTTAAHEENCGFEIIRRLTALGIPCIAYSSHDSGGFVEHATSAVVGAKGFVSKNADETILLAAITAVANGKSYIQAELVMGLLEVRDIAQTFTKKEKRVAEALTLYNTNTEVAAALGITEKTVVNYLTIMYDKAGVKNKLEFLQKMGGL
;
A
#
# COMPACT_ATOMS: atom_id res chain seq x y z
N MET A 1 19.29 -17.19 6.24
CA MET A 1 18.86 -16.50 7.48
C MET A 1 17.34 -16.61 7.53
N THR A 2 16.77 -17.00 8.67
CA THR A 2 15.32 -17.06 8.86
C THR A 2 14.83 -15.62 8.88
N GLN A 3 13.95 -15.23 7.95
CA GLN A 3 13.37 -13.89 7.95
C GLN A 3 12.12 -13.88 8.83
N ASN A 4 11.99 -12.81 9.61
CA ASN A 4 10.86 -12.57 10.48
C ASN A 4 9.74 -11.84 9.71
N ILE A 5 8.50 -12.21 9.99
CA ILE A 5 7.32 -11.56 9.41
C ILE A 5 6.69 -10.64 10.45
N ILE A 6 6.36 -9.44 10.00
CA ILE A 6 5.45 -8.52 10.67
C ILE A 6 4.10 -8.64 9.97
N LEU A 7 3.04 -8.99 10.70
CA LEU A 7 1.71 -9.19 10.15
C LEU A 7 0.73 -8.17 10.74
N CYS A 8 0.25 -7.24 9.89
CA CYS A 8 -0.70 -6.19 10.25
C CYS A 8 -2.03 -6.45 9.54
N ASP A 9 -3.05 -6.86 10.28
CA ASP A 9 -4.41 -7.14 9.78
C ASP A 9 -5.39 -7.00 10.96
N ASP A 10 -6.46 -6.20 10.84
CA ASP A 10 -7.43 -5.99 11.91
C ASP A 10 -8.39 -7.19 12.09
N HIS A 11 -8.43 -8.11 11.14
CA HIS A 11 -9.23 -9.34 11.22
C HIS A 11 -8.48 -10.45 11.96
N ALA A 12 -8.73 -10.61 13.26
CA ALA A 12 -8.02 -11.54 14.13
C ALA A 12 -8.02 -13.00 13.63
N LEU A 13 -9.15 -13.49 13.10
CA LEU A 13 -9.25 -14.85 12.56
C LEU A 13 -8.36 -15.05 11.34
N LEU A 14 -8.36 -14.10 10.40
CA LEU A 14 -7.52 -14.15 9.22
C LEU A 14 -6.04 -14.06 9.61
N ARG A 15 -5.68 -13.13 10.49
CA ARG A 15 -4.32 -12.98 11.00
C ARG A 15 -3.78 -14.27 11.63
N ASN A 16 -4.57 -14.90 12.51
CA ASN A 16 -4.20 -16.18 13.13
C ASN A 16 -4.06 -17.31 12.09
N GLY A 17 -4.94 -17.36 11.10
CA GLY A 17 -4.89 -18.33 10.01
C GLY A 17 -3.62 -18.17 9.17
N ILE A 18 -3.32 -16.95 8.72
CA ILE A 18 -2.12 -16.63 7.93
C ILE A 18 -0.86 -16.98 8.71
N LYS A 19 -0.77 -16.60 10.00
CA LYS A 19 0.36 -16.93 10.86
C LYS A 19 0.58 -18.44 10.92
N SER A 20 -0.46 -19.19 11.30
CA SER A 20 -0.39 -20.64 11.44
C SER A 20 0.04 -21.30 10.13
N TRP A 21 -0.52 -20.83 9.01
CA TRP A 21 -0.22 -21.38 7.69
C TRP A 21 1.24 -21.10 7.28
N ILE A 22 1.71 -19.85 7.40
CA ILE A 22 3.10 -19.47 7.09
C ILE A 22 4.08 -20.31 7.91
N GLU A 23 3.88 -20.41 9.23
CA GLU A 23 4.79 -21.10 10.13
C GLU A 23 4.81 -22.62 9.94
N THR A 24 3.73 -23.21 9.40
CA THR A 24 3.63 -24.63 9.10
C THR A 24 4.26 -24.99 7.76
N HIS A 25 4.13 -24.11 6.74
CA HIS A 25 4.50 -24.43 5.36
C HIS A 25 5.78 -23.72 4.89
N SER A 26 6.47 -23.01 5.78
CA SER A 26 7.67 -22.25 5.41
C SER A 26 8.67 -22.13 6.57
N PRO A 27 9.91 -21.73 6.30
CA PRO A 27 10.89 -21.43 7.34
C PRO A 27 10.68 -20.06 8.00
N TYR A 28 9.71 -19.26 7.52
CA TYR A 28 9.44 -17.92 8.05
C TYR A 28 8.71 -17.99 9.39
N LYS A 29 8.89 -16.95 10.23
CA LYS A 29 8.22 -16.84 11.53
C LYS A 29 7.52 -15.51 11.65
N VAL A 30 6.26 -15.51 12.06
CA VAL A 30 5.52 -14.30 12.40
C VAL A 30 5.88 -13.88 13.80
N THR A 31 6.79 -12.92 13.91
CA THR A 31 7.34 -12.46 15.20
C THR A 31 6.65 -11.24 15.76
N HIS A 32 5.96 -10.48 14.90
CA HIS A 32 5.19 -9.30 15.28
C HIS A 32 3.81 -9.37 14.63
N GLU A 33 2.80 -9.08 15.43
CA GLU A 33 1.40 -9.04 14.97
C GLU A 33 0.77 -7.73 15.45
N ALA A 34 -0.03 -7.11 14.59
CA ALA A 34 -0.81 -5.95 14.92
C ALA A 34 -2.24 -6.09 14.38
N GLY A 35 -3.22 -5.90 15.23
CA GLY A 35 -4.64 -5.85 14.92
C GLY A 35 -5.23 -4.45 15.09
N THR A 36 -4.46 -3.49 15.62
CA THR A 36 -4.86 -2.10 15.83
C THR A 36 -3.77 -1.15 15.36
N TRP A 37 -4.17 0.10 15.06
CA TRP A 37 -3.21 1.16 14.70
C TRP A 37 -2.14 1.37 15.78
N ALA A 38 -2.54 1.40 17.06
CA ALA A 38 -1.61 1.60 18.18
C ALA A 38 -0.56 0.48 18.29
N GLU A 39 -0.95 -0.77 17.99
CA GLU A 39 -0.01 -1.89 17.93
C GLU A 39 0.97 -1.73 16.75
N CYS A 40 0.49 -1.29 15.58
CA CYS A 40 1.36 -0.98 14.44
C CYS A 40 2.37 0.12 14.80
N GLU A 41 1.93 1.20 15.44
CA GLU A 41 2.83 2.27 15.90
C GLU A 41 3.88 1.75 16.87
N THR A 42 3.49 0.94 17.84
CA THR A 42 4.41 0.33 18.80
C THR A 42 5.50 -0.51 18.11
N ILE A 43 5.12 -1.31 17.10
CA ILE A 43 6.06 -2.11 16.31
C ILE A 43 7.01 -1.19 15.52
N ILE A 44 6.47 -0.20 14.82
CA ILE A 44 7.25 0.76 14.02
C ILE A 44 8.27 1.48 14.89
N ASP A 45 7.87 2.00 16.04
CA ASP A 45 8.72 2.74 16.96
C ASP A 45 9.80 1.85 17.59
N SER A 46 9.47 0.60 17.92
CA SER A 46 10.45 -0.39 18.39
C SER A 46 11.54 -0.63 17.35
N ILE A 47 11.15 -0.87 16.10
CA ILE A 47 12.09 -1.11 14.99
C ILE A 47 12.92 0.14 14.70
N ALA A 48 12.30 1.33 14.70
CA ALA A 48 12.99 2.60 14.51
C ALA A 48 14.07 2.82 15.57
N SER A 49 13.77 2.49 16.82
CA SER A 49 14.72 2.59 17.94
C SER A 49 15.92 1.65 17.77
N ILE A 50 15.68 0.41 17.32
CA ILE A 50 16.75 -0.56 17.03
C ILE A 50 17.62 -0.05 15.87
N THR A 51 17.01 0.46 14.81
CA THR A 51 17.70 0.95 13.60
C THR A 51 18.54 2.18 13.91
N ALA A 52 18.07 3.09 14.76
CA ALA A 52 18.80 4.29 15.19
C ALA A 52 20.07 3.96 16.01
N THR A 53 20.06 2.83 16.70
CA THR A 53 21.20 2.37 17.51
C THR A 53 22.33 1.76 16.66
N ILE A 54 22.00 1.28 15.45
CA ILE A 54 22.96 0.72 14.50
C ILE A 54 23.44 1.85 13.57
N LYS A 55 24.30 2.75 14.07
CA LYS A 55 24.96 3.76 13.21
C LYS A 55 25.91 3.06 12.23
N PRO A 56 25.82 3.33 10.91
CA PRO A 56 26.84 2.87 9.97
C PRO A 56 28.19 3.49 10.37
N ARG A 57 29.25 2.68 10.42
CA ARG A 57 30.62 3.18 10.57
C ARG A 57 30.95 4.04 9.35
N ALA A 58 31.70 5.10 9.57
CA ALA A 58 31.94 6.20 8.63
C ALA A 58 32.49 5.84 7.23
N ASN A 59 32.77 4.56 6.94
CA ASN A 59 33.30 4.09 5.65
C ASN A 59 32.67 2.79 5.14
N GLU A 60 31.48 2.42 5.63
CA GLU A 60 30.76 1.26 5.09
C GLU A 60 29.73 1.73 4.06
N GLU A 61 29.78 1.16 2.85
CA GLU A 61 28.72 1.35 1.84
C GLU A 61 27.35 1.05 2.45
N PRO A 62 26.30 1.78 2.03
CA PRO A 62 24.96 1.49 2.51
C PRO A 62 24.64 0.03 2.15
N LEU A 63 24.47 -0.81 3.19
CA LEU A 63 24.12 -2.22 3.06
C LEU A 63 22.84 -2.35 2.21
N PRO A 64 22.72 -3.39 1.38
CA PRO A 64 21.54 -3.57 0.51
C PRO A 64 20.23 -3.66 1.33
N GLU A 65 19.13 -3.31 0.71
CA GLU A 65 17.78 -3.04 1.23
C GLU A 65 17.12 -4.09 2.14
N VAL A 66 17.75 -5.21 2.43
CA VAL A 66 17.26 -6.27 3.35
C VAL A 66 17.97 -6.15 4.72
N ARG A 67 17.96 -4.94 5.30
CA ARG A 67 18.80 -4.65 6.47
C ARG A 67 18.38 -5.29 7.79
N ASN A 68 17.14 -5.68 7.97
CA ASN A 68 16.65 -6.04 9.31
C ASN A 68 16.13 -7.48 9.46
N GLY A 69 16.17 -8.32 8.42
CA GLY A 69 15.61 -9.68 8.50
C GLY A 69 14.09 -9.71 8.67
N PHE A 70 13.41 -8.59 8.38
CA PHE A 70 11.95 -8.48 8.44
C PHE A 70 11.33 -8.30 7.07
N ILE A 71 10.13 -8.83 6.91
CA ILE A 71 9.19 -8.53 5.83
C ILE A 71 7.85 -8.22 6.48
N ALA A 72 7.18 -7.18 6.02
CA ALA A 72 5.84 -6.87 6.51
C ALA A 72 4.77 -7.32 5.52
N ILE A 73 3.70 -7.93 6.03
CA ILE A 73 2.45 -8.18 5.32
C ILE A 73 1.43 -7.25 5.95
N VAL A 74 0.84 -6.37 5.16
CA VAL A 74 -0.03 -5.30 5.65
C VAL A 74 -1.35 -5.30 4.91
N ASP A 75 -2.45 -5.43 5.65
CA ASP A 75 -3.78 -5.18 5.11
C ASP A 75 -3.92 -3.70 4.74
N ILE A 76 -4.30 -3.42 3.49
CA ILE A 76 -4.56 -2.04 3.05
C ILE A 76 -5.79 -1.48 3.75
N SER A 77 -6.84 -2.28 3.92
CA SER A 77 -8.13 -1.88 4.51
C SER A 77 -8.08 -1.75 6.05
N PHE A 78 -6.89 -1.72 6.61
CA PHE A 78 -6.67 -1.55 8.04
C PHE A 78 -7.35 -0.28 8.57
N LYS A 79 -8.15 -0.39 9.62
CA LYS A 79 -8.89 0.74 10.20
C LYS A 79 -8.13 1.38 11.34
N ALA A 80 -8.08 2.71 11.36
CA ALA A 80 -7.57 3.45 12.49
C ALA A 80 -8.73 3.89 13.40
N GLU A 81 -8.74 3.43 14.65
CA GLU A 81 -9.81 3.71 15.61
C GLU A 81 -9.90 5.19 16.06
N TYR A 82 -8.94 6.05 15.69
CA TYR A 82 -8.80 7.40 16.28
C TYR A 82 -8.41 8.51 15.27
N THR A 83 -8.67 8.36 13.98
CA THR A 83 -8.39 9.44 13.03
C THR A 83 -9.66 10.17 12.62
N THR A 84 -9.54 11.50 12.46
CA THR A 84 -10.61 12.36 11.92
C THR A 84 -11.11 11.83 10.57
N ALA A 85 -12.39 11.85 10.34
CA ALA A 85 -13.20 11.21 9.27
C ALA A 85 -12.64 11.15 7.82
N ALA A 86 -11.53 11.79 7.52
CA ALA A 86 -10.91 11.79 6.18
C ALA A 86 -9.85 10.68 5.98
N HIS A 87 -9.44 9.95 7.03
CA HIS A 87 -8.38 8.95 6.97
C HIS A 87 -8.78 7.57 7.53
N GLU A 88 -10.08 7.32 7.75
CA GLU A 88 -10.56 6.09 8.40
C GLU A 88 -10.44 4.84 7.52
N GLU A 89 -10.40 4.99 6.21
CA GLU A 89 -10.28 3.87 5.26
C GLU A 89 -8.89 3.83 4.64
N ASN A 90 -8.28 2.64 4.60
CA ASN A 90 -6.98 2.37 3.95
C ASN A 90 -5.73 2.89 4.70
N CYS A 91 -5.75 2.88 6.03
CA CYS A 91 -4.57 3.21 6.86
C CYS A 91 -3.37 2.29 6.59
N GLY A 92 -3.58 1.14 5.96
CA GLY A 92 -2.52 0.23 5.57
C GLY A 92 -1.46 0.85 4.66
N PHE A 93 -1.83 1.80 3.79
CA PHE A 93 -0.85 2.53 2.97
C PHE A 93 0.13 3.34 3.81
N GLU A 94 -0.36 4.00 4.86
CA GLU A 94 0.50 4.76 5.77
C GLU A 94 1.42 3.84 6.58
N ILE A 95 0.92 2.67 7.03
CA ILE A 95 1.74 1.65 7.69
C ILE A 95 2.85 1.19 6.75
N ILE A 96 2.53 0.85 5.49
CA ILE A 96 3.50 0.44 4.48
C ILE A 96 4.54 1.54 4.27
N ARG A 97 4.12 2.79 4.09
CA ARG A 97 5.01 3.94 3.89
C ARG A 97 6.00 4.11 5.04
N ARG A 98 5.53 4.03 6.28
CA ARG A 98 6.37 4.15 7.49
C ARG A 98 7.36 2.99 7.61
N LEU A 99 6.92 1.75 7.38
CA LEU A 99 7.79 0.57 7.42
C LEU A 99 8.84 0.60 6.30
N THR A 100 8.43 1.00 5.09
CA THR A 100 9.35 1.14 3.94
C THR A 100 10.40 2.23 4.20
N ALA A 101 10.05 3.33 4.85
CA ALA A 101 11.00 4.37 5.26
C ALA A 101 12.06 3.84 6.25
N LEU A 102 11.76 2.79 7.00
CA LEU A 102 12.70 2.07 7.88
C LEU A 102 13.51 0.99 7.13
N GLY A 103 13.32 0.84 5.81
CA GLY A 103 13.99 -0.17 5.00
C GLY A 103 13.38 -1.58 5.13
N ILE A 104 12.14 -1.70 5.60
CA ILE A 104 11.42 -2.97 5.69
C ILE A 104 10.61 -3.17 4.41
N PRO A 105 10.89 -4.20 3.61
CA PRO A 105 10.10 -4.51 2.44
C PRO A 105 8.70 -4.96 2.83
N CYS A 106 7.67 -4.37 2.21
CA CYS A 106 6.27 -4.61 2.52
C CYS A 106 5.55 -5.31 1.39
N ILE A 107 4.64 -6.22 1.74
CA ILE A 107 3.64 -6.82 0.86
C ILE A 107 2.28 -6.23 1.25
N ALA A 108 1.64 -5.54 0.32
CA ALA A 108 0.25 -5.13 0.45
C ALA A 108 -0.65 -6.35 0.26
N TYR A 109 -1.53 -6.60 1.22
CA TYR A 109 -2.45 -7.74 1.22
C TYR A 109 -3.88 -7.20 1.36
N SER A 110 -4.71 -7.33 0.32
CA SER A 110 -5.98 -6.61 0.27
C SER A 110 -7.07 -7.38 -0.45
N SER A 111 -8.33 -7.19 0.00
CA SER A 111 -9.51 -7.58 -0.77
C SER A 111 -9.86 -6.57 -1.89
N HIS A 112 -9.30 -5.34 -1.84
CA HIS A 112 -9.39 -4.37 -2.90
C HIS A 112 -8.20 -4.54 -3.85
N ASP A 113 -8.44 -5.17 -4.99
CA ASP A 113 -7.41 -5.62 -5.92
C ASP A 113 -7.54 -4.98 -7.33
N SER A 114 -8.20 -3.82 -7.43
CA SER A 114 -8.24 -3.06 -8.67
C SER A 114 -6.86 -2.54 -9.06
N GLY A 115 -6.65 -2.31 -10.35
CA GLY A 115 -5.36 -1.81 -10.87
C GLY A 115 -4.89 -0.53 -10.18
N GLY A 116 -5.80 0.37 -9.80
CA GLY A 116 -5.49 1.60 -9.07
C GLY A 116 -4.93 1.35 -7.67
N PHE A 117 -5.51 0.41 -6.92
CA PHE A 117 -4.97 0.03 -5.61
C PHE A 117 -3.58 -0.59 -5.73
N VAL A 118 -3.37 -1.44 -6.74
CA VAL A 118 -2.06 -2.05 -7.00
C VAL A 118 -1.03 -0.98 -7.38
N GLU A 119 -1.40 -0.04 -8.25
CA GLU A 119 -0.52 1.08 -8.67
C GLU A 119 -0.15 1.95 -7.48
N HIS A 120 -1.12 2.35 -6.66
CA HIS A 120 -0.87 3.19 -5.49
C HIS A 120 0.04 2.49 -4.47
N ALA A 121 -0.29 1.24 -4.10
CA ALA A 121 0.50 0.47 -3.15
C ALA A 121 1.97 0.33 -3.59
N THR A 122 2.20 0.10 -4.88
CA THR A 122 3.54 -0.11 -5.45
C THR A 122 4.21 1.17 -5.93
N SER A 123 3.55 2.32 -5.83
CA SER A 123 4.09 3.63 -6.19
C SER A 123 5.32 4.01 -5.34
N ALA A 124 6.10 4.97 -5.81
CA ALA A 124 7.24 5.52 -5.05
C ALA A 124 6.82 6.21 -3.74
N VAL A 125 5.55 6.60 -3.61
CA VAL A 125 5.01 7.27 -2.41
C VAL A 125 4.75 6.27 -1.29
N VAL A 126 4.16 5.11 -1.61
CA VAL A 126 3.83 4.04 -0.63
C VAL A 126 4.97 3.02 -0.52
N GLY A 127 5.46 2.51 -1.64
CA GLY A 127 6.69 1.73 -1.73
C GLY A 127 6.55 0.23 -1.47
N ALA A 128 5.34 -0.35 -1.53
CA ALA A 128 5.19 -1.80 -1.39
C ALA A 128 6.02 -2.55 -2.45
N LYS A 129 6.73 -3.58 -2.03
CA LYS A 129 7.49 -4.47 -2.90
C LYS A 129 6.66 -5.63 -3.44
N GLY A 130 5.53 -5.93 -2.79
CA GLY A 130 4.58 -6.94 -3.22
C GLY A 130 3.14 -6.48 -3.11
N PHE A 131 2.27 -7.08 -3.95
CA PHE A 131 0.82 -6.96 -3.85
C PHE A 131 0.17 -8.32 -4.09
N VAL A 132 -0.68 -8.75 -3.15
CA VAL A 132 -1.42 -10.01 -3.20
C VAL A 132 -2.87 -9.75 -2.78
N SER A 133 -3.84 -10.28 -3.53
CA SER A 133 -5.25 -10.25 -3.17
C SER A 133 -5.54 -11.22 -2.01
N LYS A 134 -6.40 -10.82 -1.06
CA LYS A 134 -6.91 -11.72 -0.01
C LYS A 134 -7.77 -12.87 -0.55
N ASN A 135 -8.20 -12.77 -1.82
CA ASN A 135 -8.94 -13.82 -2.51
C ASN A 135 -8.02 -14.87 -3.20
N ALA A 136 -6.70 -14.65 -3.14
CA ALA A 136 -5.73 -15.58 -3.71
C ALA A 136 -5.52 -16.82 -2.83
N ASP A 137 -5.03 -17.88 -3.46
CA ASP A 137 -4.54 -19.06 -2.75
C ASP A 137 -3.34 -18.69 -1.85
N GLU A 138 -3.23 -19.33 -0.69
CA GLU A 138 -2.18 -19.05 0.29
C GLU A 138 -0.77 -19.32 -0.26
N THR A 139 -0.64 -20.20 -1.26
CA THR A 139 0.64 -20.46 -1.95
C THR A 139 1.15 -19.23 -2.70
N ILE A 140 0.25 -18.36 -3.19
CA ILE A 140 0.59 -17.10 -3.85
C ILE A 140 1.19 -16.11 -2.83
N LEU A 141 0.63 -16.04 -1.62
CA LEU A 141 1.20 -15.22 -0.56
C LEU A 141 2.61 -15.70 -0.20
N LEU A 142 2.84 -17.00 -0.11
CA LEU A 142 4.17 -17.56 0.17
C LEU A 142 5.15 -17.29 -0.98
N ALA A 143 4.70 -17.35 -2.23
CA ALA A 143 5.52 -16.97 -3.38
C ALA A 143 5.92 -15.49 -3.30
N ALA A 144 5.00 -14.60 -2.92
CA ALA A 144 5.27 -13.19 -2.72
C ALA A 144 6.29 -12.96 -1.59
N ILE A 145 6.10 -13.60 -0.43
CA ILE A 145 7.06 -13.54 0.69
C ILE A 145 8.44 -13.98 0.21
N THR A 146 8.52 -15.11 -0.50
CA THR A 146 9.79 -15.64 -0.99
C THR A 146 10.45 -14.71 -2.00
N ALA A 147 9.70 -14.11 -2.91
CA ALA A 147 10.24 -13.15 -3.88
C ALA A 147 10.78 -11.89 -3.18
N VAL A 148 10.00 -11.33 -2.25
CA VAL A 148 10.37 -10.13 -1.49
C VAL A 148 11.56 -10.41 -0.56
N ALA A 149 11.63 -11.61 0.03
CA ALA A 149 12.76 -12.08 0.81
C ALA A 149 14.08 -12.09 0.03
N ASN A 150 13.99 -12.34 -1.27
CA ASN A 150 15.13 -12.32 -2.19
C ASN A 150 15.35 -10.96 -2.86
N GLY A 151 14.77 -9.88 -2.33
CA GLY A 151 14.94 -8.51 -2.84
C GLY A 151 14.20 -8.23 -4.15
N LYS A 152 13.28 -9.11 -4.58
CA LYS A 152 12.49 -8.96 -5.81
C LYS A 152 11.14 -8.33 -5.49
N SER A 153 10.55 -7.65 -6.47
CA SER A 153 9.14 -7.25 -6.40
C SER A 153 8.23 -8.40 -6.83
N TYR A 154 7.00 -8.42 -6.29
CA TYR A 154 6.00 -9.42 -6.63
C TYR A 154 4.63 -8.75 -6.79
N ILE A 155 3.98 -8.97 -7.92
CA ILE A 155 2.58 -8.62 -8.14
C ILE A 155 1.89 -9.89 -8.60
N GLN A 156 0.78 -10.23 -7.95
CA GLN A 156 -0.03 -11.37 -8.33
C GLN A 156 -0.40 -11.29 -9.82
N ALA A 157 -0.21 -12.36 -10.57
CA ALA A 157 -0.25 -12.36 -12.04
C ALA A 157 -1.59 -11.85 -12.60
N GLU A 158 -2.71 -12.23 -11.95
CA GLU A 158 -4.06 -11.84 -12.35
C GLU A 158 -4.30 -10.32 -12.25
N LEU A 159 -3.53 -9.61 -11.43
CA LEU A 159 -3.67 -8.16 -11.21
C LEU A 159 -2.84 -7.33 -12.19
N VAL A 160 -1.89 -7.94 -12.90
CA VAL A 160 -0.94 -7.22 -13.76
C VAL A 160 -1.65 -6.48 -14.88
N MET A 161 -2.64 -7.10 -15.51
CA MET A 161 -3.36 -6.46 -16.61
C MET A 161 -4.12 -5.20 -16.16
N GLY A 162 -4.80 -5.26 -15.02
CA GLY A 162 -5.48 -4.08 -14.44
C GLY A 162 -4.49 -2.97 -14.07
N LEU A 163 -3.32 -3.33 -13.54
CA LEU A 163 -2.25 -2.38 -13.25
C LEU A 163 -1.75 -1.68 -14.51
N LEU A 164 -1.49 -2.43 -15.59
CA LEU A 164 -1.03 -1.86 -16.87
C LEU A 164 -2.08 -0.93 -17.47
N GLU A 165 -3.36 -1.33 -17.45
CA GLU A 165 -4.46 -0.48 -17.91
C GLU A 165 -4.50 0.86 -17.17
N VAL A 166 -4.40 0.84 -15.84
CA VAL A 166 -4.38 2.06 -15.02
C VAL A 166 -3.18 2.94 -15.35
N ARG A 167 -2.00 2.36 -15.53
CA ARG A 167 -0.78 3.09 -15.93
C ARG A 167 -0.93 3.75 -17.29
N ASP A 168 -1.49 3.04 -18.25
CA ASP A 168 -1.72 3.57 -19.60
C ASP A 168 -2.71 4.75 -19.55
N ILE A 169 -3.82 4.63 -18.80
CA ILE A 169 -4.77 5.72 -18.59
C ILE A 169 -4.09 6.91 -17.92
N ALA A 170 -3.35 6.70 -16.82
CA ALA A 170 -2.68 7.74 -16.07
C ALA A 170 -1.62 8.49 -16.90
N GLN A 171 -0.99 7.84 -17.88
CA GLN A 171 -0.08 8.49 -18.82
C GLN A 171 -0.80 9.47 -19.76
N THR A 172 -2.08 9.28 -20.03
CA THR A 172 -2.88 10.21 -20.84
C THR A 172 -3.27 11.49 -20.08
N PHE A 173 -3.12 11.49 -18.75
CA PHE A 173 -3.48 12.65 -17.93
C PHE A 173 -2.45 13.75 -18.02
N THR A 174 -2.93 14.98 -18.26
CA THR A 174 -2.13 16.18 -18.15
C THR A 174 -1.71 16.44 -16.69
N LYS A 175 -0.71 17.30 -16.49
CA LYS A 175 -0.28 17.69 -15.13
C LYS A 175 -1.42 18.24 -14.27
N LYS A 176 -2.38 18.96 -14.88
CA LYS A 176 -3.53 19.51 -14.16
C LYS A 176 -4.55 18.43 -13.78
N GLU A 177 -4.81 17.49 -14.68
CA GLU A 177 -5.68 16.34 -14.41
C GLU A 177 -5.10 15.46 -13.31
N LYS A 178 -3.79 15.18 -13.30
CA LYS A 178 -3.12 14.45 -12.23
C LYS A 178 -3.31 15.11 -10.87
N ARG A 179 -3.13 16.43 -10.78
CA ARG A 179 -3.38 17.17 -9.54
C ARG A 179 -4.84 17.09 -9.08
N VAL A 180 -5.80 17.09 -10.01
CA VAL A 180 -7.21 16.88 -9.66
C VAL A 180 -7.44 15.43 -9.18
N ALA A 181 -6.87 14.41 -9.86
CA ALA A 181 -6.96 13.01 -9.45
C ALA A 181 -6.43 12.81 -8.03
N GLU A 182 -5.24 13.33 -7.73
CA GLU A 182 -4.63 13.30 -6.40
C GLU A 182 -5.54 13.96 -5.34
N ALA A 183 -6.10 15.13 -5.66
CA ALA A 183 -6.99 15.82 -4.73
C ALA A 183 -8.30 15.06 -4.47
N LEU A 184 -8.79 14.28 -5.44
CA LEU A 184 -10.01 13.45 -5.27
C LEU A 184 -9.84 12.33 -4.25
N THR A 185 -8.61 11.90 -3.97
CA THR A 185 -8.33 10.89 -2.93
C THR A 185 -8.29 11.50 -1.53
N LEU A 186 -8.09 12.82 -1.44
CA LEU A 186 -7.96 13.56 -0.17
C LEU A 186 -9.24 14.28 0.23
N TYR A 187 -10.09 14.62 -0.74
CA TYR A 187 -11.27 15.47 -0.52
C TYR A 187 -12.54 14.82 -1.06
N ASN A 188 -13.60 14.88 -0.27
CA ASN A 188 -14.86 14.21 -0.60
C ASN A 188 -15.72 14.97 -1.63
N THR A 189 -15.66 16.30 -1.62
CA THR A 189 -16.51 17.15 -2.46
C THR A 189 -15.71 17.92 -3.51
N ASN A 190 -16.34 18.22 -4.64
CA ASN A 190 -15.71 19.04 -5.69
C ASN A 190 -15.39 20.46 -5.20
N THR A 191 -16.15 20.98 -4.25
CA THR A 191 -15.91 22.29 -3.62
C THR A 191 -14.61 22.28 -2.82
N GLU A 192 -14.35 21.22 -2.03
CA GLU A 192 -13.09 21.07 -1.28
C GLU A 192 -11.90 20.89 -2.23
N VAL A 193 -12.04 20.07 -3.27
CA VAL A 193 -11.00 19.91 -4.32
C VAL A 193 -10.70 21.26 -4.99
N ALA A 194 -11.73 22.03 -5.33
CA ALA A 194 -11.58 23.34 -5.94
C ALA A 194 -10.84 24.32 -5.02
N ALA A 195 -11.21 24.36 -3.75
CA ALA A 195 -10.56 25.19 -2.74
C ALA A 195 -9.07 24.80 -2.55
N ALA A 196 -8.78 23.52 -2.43
CA ALA A 196 -7.41 23.01 -2.24
C ALA A 196 -6.50 23.31 -3.44
N LEU A 197 -7.06 23.28 -4.66
CA LEU A 197 -6.29 23.52 -5.89
C LEU A 197 -6.29 24.99 -6.34
N GLY A 198 -7.05 25.87 -5.69
CA GLY A 198 -7.19 27.28 -6.08
C GLY A 198 -7.88 27.47 -7.43
N ILE A 199 -8.86 26.62 -7.76
CA ILE A 199 -9.64 26.68 -9.01
C ILE A 199 -11.15 26.73 -8.70
N THR A 200 -11.99 26.92 -9.72
CA THR A 200 -13.45 26.89 -9.52
C THR A 200 -13.99 25.47 -9.53
N GLU A 201 -15.11 25.23 -8.84
CA GLU A 201 -15.78 23.93 -8.87
C GLU A 201 -16.17 23.52 -10.29
N LYS A 202 -16.61 24.46 -11.13
CA LYS A 202 -16.88 24.23 -12.56
C LYS A 202 -15.65 23.70 -13.28
N THR A 203 -14.46 24.19 -12.94
CA THR A 203 -13.19 23.71 -13.52
C THR A 203 -12.90 22.28 -13.07
N VAL A 204 -13.15 21.94 -11.81
CA VAL A 204 -13.04 20.56 -11.32
C VAL A 204 -13.95 19.63 -12.10
N VAL A 205 -15.24 19.98 -12.24
CA VAL A 205 -16.22 19.17 -13.00
C VAL A 205 -15.77 18.96 -14.45
N ASN A 206 -15.22 19.98 -15.10
CA ASN A 206 -14.70 19.85 -16.46
C ASN A 206 -13.52 18.85 -16.53
N TYR A 207 -12.59 18.92 -15.59
CA TYR A 207 -11.50 17.94 -15.54
C TYR A 207 -12.03 16.53 -15.26
N LEU A 208 -12.99 16.36 -14.35
CA LEU A 208 -13.60 15.07 -14.06
C LEU A 208 -14.25 14.46 -15.30
N THR A 209 -15.01 15.25 -16.09
CA THR A 209 -15.62 14.76 -17.33
C THR A 209 -14.55 14.22 -18.29
N ILE A 210 -13.47 14.98 -18.51
CA ILE A 210 -12.37 14.55 -19.40
C ILE A 210 -11.69 13.29 -18.86
N MET A 211 -11.47 13.21 -17.55
CA MET A 211 -10.80 12.07 -16.92
C MET A 211 -11.69 10.83 -16.94
N TYR A 212 -13.01 10.98 -16.77
CA TYR A 212 -13.96 9.87 -16.88
C TYR A 212 -13.99 9.31 -18.31
N ASP A 213 -13.99 10.18 -19.32
CA ASP A 213 -13.93 9.77 -20.73
C ASP A 213 -12.62 8.99 -21.00
N LYS A 214 -11.48 9.48 -20.51
CA LYS A 214 -10.17 8.81 -20.66
C LYS A 214 -10.13 7.47 -19.95
N ALA A 215 -10.74 7.37 -18.76
CA ALA A 215 -10.79 6.16 -17.96
C ALA A 215 -11.89 5.18 -18.41
N GLY A 216 -12.79 5.59 -19.32
CA GLY A 216 -13.91 4.79 -19.76
C GLY A 216 -14.93 4.52 -18.65
N VAL A 217 -15.14 5.49 -17.74
CA VAL A 217 -16.07 5.41 -16.60
C VAL A 217 -17.10 6.51 -16.65
N LYS A 218 -18.21 6.38 -15.92
CA LYS A 218 -19.35 7.28 -16.01
C LYS A 218 -19.47 8.26 -14.84
N ASN A 219 -18.85 7.97 -13.71
CA ASN A 219 -19.03 8.76 -12.49
C ASN A 219 -17.80 8.67 -11.57
N LYS A 220 -17.81 9.49 -10.50
CA LYS A 220 -16.74 9.56 -9.52
C LYS A 220 -16.48 8.23 -8.83
N LEU A 221 -17.52 7.47 -8.49
CA LEU A 221 -17.39 6.19 -7.80
C LEU A 221 -16.65 5.17 -8.67
N GLU A 222 -17.09 5.01 -9.93
CA GLU A 222 -16.42 4.11 -10.88
C GLU A 222 -14.97 4.55 -11.14
N PHE A 223 -14.74 5.87 -11.22
CA PHE A 223 -13.38 6.43 -11.39
C PHE A 223 -12.50 6.06 -10.21
N LEU A 224 -12.95 6.28 -8.98
CA LEU A 224 -12.17 5.95 -7.78
C LEU A 224 -11.98 4.45 -7.61
N GLN A 225 -12.97 3.63 -7.97
CA GLN A 225 -12.82 2.17 -7.96
C GLN A 225 -11.76 1.67 -8.94
N LYS A 226 -11.71 2.26 -10.15
CA LYS A 226 -10.76 1.88 -11.20
C LYS A 226 -9.38 2.46 -10.98
N MET A 227 -9.32 3.75 -10.69
CA MET A 227 -8.09 4.54 -10.61
C MET A 227 -7.65 4.81 -9.17
N GLY A 228 -8.45 4.37 -8.18
CA GLY A 228 -8.30 4.72 -6.77
C GLY A 228 -6.89 4.56 -6.24
N GLY A 229 -6.34 5.66 -5.77
CA GLY A 229 -4.99 5.73 -5.23
C GLY A 229 -3.96 6.42 -6.13
N LEU A 230 -4.39 7.06 -7.24
CA LEU A 230 -3.50 7.92 -8.03
C LEU A 230 -3.12 9.17 -7.26
#